data_049e1c6385c95382a32263f56349f918
#
_entry.id   049e1c6385c95382a32263f56349f918
#
_cell.length_a   1.000
_cell.length_b   1.000
_cell.length_c   1.000
_cell.angle_alpha   90.00
_cell.angle_beta   90.00
_cell.angle_gamma   90.00
#
_symmetry.space_group_name_H-M   'P 1'
#
loop_
_entity.id
_entity.type
_entity.pdbx_description
1 polymer ?
#
loop_
_entity_poly.entity_id
_entity_poly.type
_entity_poly.pdbx_seq_one_letter_code
_entity_poly.pdbx_strand_id
1 'polypeptide(L)' 'MKREKTACSCKNVNYGMILDAVKGGANTFEKVQAASGCGSGCGKCRDFISTMIRDILMFPEDYE' A
#
# COMPACT_ATOMS: atom_id res chain seq x y z
N MET A 1 -12.87 -2.74 4.26
CA MET A 1 -11.66 -2.00 4.70
C MET A 1 -11.89 -0.50 4.61
N LYS A 2 -11.36 0.24 5.56
CA LYS A 2 -11.47 1.70 5.54
C LYS A 2 -10.35 2.29 4.69
N ARG A 3 -10.72 2.83 3.57
CA ARG A 3 -9.74 3.36 2.61
C ARG A 3 -9.00 4.58 3.12
N GLU A 4 -9.63 5.35 3.97
CA GLU A 4 -9.02 6.57 4.51
C GLU A 4 -8.05 6.33 5.65
N LYS A 5 -7.94 5.09 6.13
CA LYS A 5 -7.00 4.77 7.20
C LYS A 5 -5.56 4.94 6.71
N THR A 6 -4.74 5.58 7.54
CA THR A 6 -3.35 5.86 7.16
C THR A 6 -2.52 4.60 7.12
N ALA A 7 -1.88 4.36 5.98
CA ALA A 7 -0.94 3.25 5.81
C ALA A 7 0.50 3.70 6.05
N CYS A 8 0.84 4.90 5.60
CA CYS A 8 2.16 5.47 5.80
C CYS A 8 2.02 6.92 6.26
N SER A 9 2.26 7.17 7.54
CA SER A 9 2.11 8.50 8.11
C SER A 9 3.19 9.47 7.63
N CYS A 10 4.37 8.96 7.28
CA CYS A 10 5.48 9.80 6.82
C CYS A 10 5.15 10.52 5.50
N LYS A 11 4.38 9.86 4.64
CA LYS A 11 4.01 10.41 3.34
C LYS A 11 2.52 10.64 3.20
N ASN A 12 1.79 10.50 4.29
CA ASN A 12 0.34 10.73 4.31
C ASN A 12 -0.39 9.85 3.27
N VAL A 13 0.05 8.60 3.15
CA VAL A 13 -0.53 7.63 2.23
C VAL A 13 -1.55 6.79 2.97
N ASN A 14 -2.74 6.63 2.42
CA ASN A 14 -3.79 5.84 3.05
C ASN A 14 -3.95 4.48 2.35
N TYR A 15 -4.79 3.62 2.95
CA TYR A 15 -5.02 2.28 2.44
C TYR A 15 -5.59 2.29 1.03
N GLY A 16 -6.47 3.23 0.72
CA GLY A 16 -7.06 3.34 -0.60
C GLY A 16 -6.03 3.57 -1.69
N MET A 17 -5.02 4.38 -1.39
CA MET A 17 -3.95 4.64 -2.35
C MET A 17 -3.14 3.38 -2.64
N ILE A 18 -2.83 2.61 -1.59
CA ILE A 18 -2.12 1.34 -1.76
C ILE A 18 -2.98 0.35 -2.55
N LEU A 19 -4.24 0.23 -2.19
CA LEU A 19 -5.15 -0.68 -2.87
C LEU A 19 -5.28 -0.33 -4.36
N ASP A 20 -5.47 0.95 -4.67
CA ASP A 20 -5.59 1.40 -6.05
C ASP A 20 -4.31 1.12 -6.84
N ALA A 21 -3.15 1.32 -6.23
CA ALA A 21 -1.88 1.04 -6.88
C ALA A 21 -1.75 -0.45 -7.21
N VAL A 22 -2.08 -1.32 -6.25
CA VAL A 22 -2.01 -2.77 -6.46
C VAL A 22 -2.99 -3.21 -7.54
N LYS A 23 -4.21 -2.70 -7.52
CA LYS A 23 -5.19 -3.03 -8.55
C LYS A 23 -4.79 -2.52 -9.93
N GLY A 24 -3.97 -1.47 -9.96
CA GLY A 24 -3.45 -0.93 -11.21
C GLY A 24 -2.25 -1.69 -11.75
N GLY A 25 -1.80 -2.74 -11.05
CA GLY A 25 -0.69 -3.57 -11.50
C GLY A 25 0.55 -3.50 -10.64
N ALA A 26 0.56 -2.68 -9.61
CA ALA A 26 1.71 -2.56 -8.70
C ALA A 26 1.72 -3.72 -7.73
N ASN A 27 2.38 -4.80 -8.10
CA ASN A 27 2.40 -6.02 -7.29
C ASN A 27 3.65 -6.18 -6.43
N THR A 28 4.48 -5.14 -6.35
CA THR A 28 5.66 -5.12 -5.50
C THR A 28 5.72 -3.81 -4.74
N PHE A 29 6.47 -3.81 -3.64
CA PHE A 29 6.63 -2.59 -2.84
C PHE A 29 7.19 -1.45 -3.69
N GLU A 30 8.17 -1.74 -4.52
CA GLU A 30 8.82 -0.72 -5.34
C GLU A 30 7.84 -0.05 -6.29
N LYS A 31 6.96 -0.83 -6.89
CA LYS A 31 5.95 -0.30 -7.80
C LYS A 31 4.91 0.52 -7.06
N VAL A 32 4.49 0.06 -5.90
CA VAL A 32 3.55 0.81 -5.06
C VAL A 32 4.19 2.10 -4.58
N GLN A 33 5.45 2.05 -4.20
CA GLN A 33 6.19 3.23 -3.78
C GLN A 33 6.25 4.27 -4.90
N ALA A 34 6.53 3.83 -6.12
CA ALA A 34 6.58 4.73 -7.27
C ALA A 34 5.21 5.36 -7.55
N ALA A 35 4.14 4.61 -7.35
CA ALA A 35 2.79 5.09 -7.63
C ALA A 35 2.26 6.02 -6.53
N SER A 36 2.59 5.76 -5.27
CA SER A 36 2.00 6.47 -4.14
C SER A 36 3.00 7.32 -3.35
N GLY A 37 4.29 7.09 -3.53
CA GLY A 37 5.33 7.78 -2.78
C GLY A 37 5.52 7.27 -1.36
N CYS A 38 4.86 6.19 -0.98
CA CYS A 38 4.94 5.67 0.38
C CYS A 38 6.33 5.11 0.68
N GLY A 39 6.73 5.19 1.95
CA GLY A 39 7.93 4.55 2.43
C GLY A 39 9.25 5.17 2.00
N SER A 40 9.23 6.25 1.25
CA SER A 40 10.46 6.80 0.68
C SER A 40 11.40 7.43 1.71
N GLY A 41 10.91 7.79 2.88
CA GLY A 41 11.74 8.36 3.92
C GLY A 41 11.70 7.61 5.24
N CYS A 42 10.99 6.49 5.28
CA CYS A 42 10.71 5.79 6.53
C CYS A 42 10.77 4.28 6.31
N GLY A 43 11.82 3.64 6.79
CA GLY A 43 11.98 2.20 6.63
C GLY A 43 10.92 1.37 7.34
N LYS A 44 10.23 1.94 8.33
CA LYS A 44 9.22 1.22 9.09
C LYS A 44 7.98 0.90 8.26
N CYS A 45 7.67 1.76 7.30
CA CYS A 45 6.47 1.55 6.46
C CYS A 45 6.68 0.42 5.45
N ARG A 46 7.90 0.11 5.11
CA ARG A 46 8.20 -0.88 4.08
C ARG A 46 7.62 -2.25 4.40
N ASP A 47 7.89 -2.75 5.61
CA ASP A 47 7.40 -4.06 6.01
C ASP A 47 5.88 -4.12 6.04
N PHE A 48 5.26 -3.08 6.59
CA PHE A 48 3.80 -2.99 6.64
C PHE A 48 3.19 -2.98 5.24
N ILE A 49 3.72 -2.12 4.37
CA ILE A 49 3.20 -2.00 3.01
C ILE A 49 3.40 -3.29 2.22
N SER A 50 4.57 -3.92 2.36
CA SER A 50 4.85 -5.18 1.68
C SER A 50 3.86 -6.27 2.11
N THR A 51 3.58 -6.37 3.41
CA THR A 51 2.61 -7.32 3.93
C THR A 51 1.22 -7.02 3.38
N MET A 52 0.84 -5.75 3.35
CA MET A 52 -0.45 -5.34 2.82
C MET A 52 -0.60 -5.69 1.34
N ILE A 53 0.44 -5.47 0.55
CA ILE A 53 0.43 -5.82 -0.87
C ILE A 53 0.17 -7.31 -1.04
N ARG A 54 0.87 -8.13 -0.26
CA ARG A 54 0.68 -9.59 -0.31
C ARG A 54 -0.75 -9.96 0.06
N ASP A 55 -1.29 -9.37 1.11
CA ASP A 55 -2.66 -9.63 1.54
C ASP A 55 -3.66 -9.27 0.46
N ILE A 56 -3.49 -8.11 -0.18
CA ILE A 56 -4.38 -7.68 -1.25
C ILE A 56 -4.35 -8.67 -2.41
N LEU A 57 -3.16 -9.15 -2.77
CA LEU A 57 -3.02 -10.08 -3.88
C LEU A 57 -3.59 -11.46 -3.56
N MET A 58 -3.49 -11.89 -2.29
CA MET A 58 -4.00 -13.19 -1.87
C MET A 58 -5.49 -13.16 -1.55
N PHE A 59 -5.96 -12.06 -1.00
CA PHE A 59 -7.36 -11.91 -0.55
C PHE A 59 -7.94 -10.60 -1.05
N PRO A 60 -8.08 -10.43 -2.37
CA PRO A 60 -8.55 -9.16 -2.92
C PRO A 60 -9.97 -8.80 -2.48
N GLU A 61 -10.78 -9.81 -2.16
CA GLU A 61 -12.16 -9.59 -1.73
C GLU A 61 -12.25 -8.85 -0.40
N ASP A 62 -11.24 -9.05 0.47
CA ASP A 62 -11.23 -8.40 1.78
C ASP A 62 -10.92 -6.90 1.70
N TYR A 63 -10.46 -6.45 0.55
CA TYR A 63 -10.01 -5.08 0.37
C TYR A 63 -10.84 -4.27 -0.61
N GLU A 64 -12.00 -4.73 -0.94
CA GLU A 64 -12.90 -3.98 -1.82
C GLU A 64 -13.77 -2.98 -1.13
#